data_816fc820784109933d3fd89213576571
#
_entry.id   816fc820784109933d3fd89213576571
#
_cell.length_a   1.000
_cell.length_b   1.000
_cell.length_c   1.000
_cell.angle_alpha   90.00
_cell.angle_beta   90.00
_cell.angle_gamma   90.00
#
_symmetry.space_group_name_H-M   'P 1'
#
loop_
_entity.id
_entity.type
_entity.pdbx_description
1 polymer ?
#
loop_
_entity_poly.entity_id
_entity_poly.type
_entity_poly.pdbx_seq_one_letter_code
_entity_poly.pdbx_strand_id
1 'polypeptide(L)'
;MRYQEFLIEGPLWNWLSNMVKRLISYLSNLLKTIDFGQSKTIKIPNPPQVSNELSDLNRENWNLTAVIGYLNEYATAYKLGLAMNNSGIMVHDLELTKTAYKNYRSYVADNADKFKEGTVKVKSEIQRAEEGSQATADTMYNELINEIPDLKFLDVFIKHEGIEAMGAGKQDVTITIKKKSREEVIKMIKASLKLYKDSKAVNLFNVTFPAYISKTLAGLENPGKGKQAIQSFLNALPPAKAKEYEKKIQAVEDITDRWKEIKGNPTAYKKEKWYDPKLSPRQLGNAYITSNRGYQKMADLMFGDMFKYFYAQDKQGINQRLLKALGLDGADDIYIAAGKVGKNKRVISSRNSQSFKKLYEALKQDFDIGFDLSGDKASVNMTISDKSGVLVSFNIPFKEGKTFTHMIDLSTFQD
;
A
#
# COMPACT_ATOMS: atom_id res chain seq x y z
N MET A 1 -30.58 8.56 -60.52
CA MET A 1 -31.27 8.62 -59.23
C MET A 1 -31.03 7.33 -58.45
N ARG A 2 -29.81 7.04 -58.03
CA ARG A 2 -29.48 5.88 -57.12
C ARG A 2 -28.18 6.06 -56.31
N TYR A 3 -27.63 7.27 -56.26
CA TYR A 3 -26.41 7.54 -55.48
C TYR A 3 -26.69 8.20 -54.11
N GLN A 4 -27.89 8.69 -53.84
CA GLN A 4 -28.23 9.35 -52.57
C GLN A 4 -28.80 8.43 -51.51
N GLU A 5 -29.26 7.23 -51.87
CA GLU A 5 -29.85 6.30 -50.88
C GLU A 5 -28.79 5.40 -50.21
N PHE A 6 -27.58 5.30 -50.75
CA PHE A 6 -26.54 4.43 -50.21
C PHE A 6 -25.71 5.06 -49.05
N LEU A 7 -25.88 6.37 -48.80
CA LEU A 7 -25.12 7.10 -47.80
C LEU A 7 -25.86 7.25 -46.46
N ILE A 8 -27.14 6.83 -46.36
CA ILE A 8 -28.00 7.15 -45.21
C ILE A 8 -28.11 6.00 -44.20
N GLU A 9 -27.79 4.75 -44.57
CA GLU A 9 -27.97 3.59 -43.67
C GLU A 9 -26.75 2.69 -43.48
N GLY A 10 -25.54 3.19 -43.68
CA GLY A 10 -24.31 2.40 -43.49
C GLY A 10 -23.78 2.48 -42.06
N PRO A 11 -22.98 1.47 -41.62
CA PRO A 11 -22.31 1.46 -40.30
C PRO A 11 -21.48 2.72 -40.05
N LEU A 12 -20.97 3.36 -41.12
CA LEU A 12 -20.18 4.59 -41.06
C LEU A 12 -21.03 5.80 -40.62
N TRP A 13 -22.30 5.88 -41.07
CA TRP A 13 -23.21 6.97 -40.69
C TRP A 13 -23.68 6.83 -39.24
N ASN A 14 -23.92 5.63 -38.79
CA ASN A 14 -24.25 5.37 -37.39
C ASN A 14 -23.06 5.68 -36.48
N TRP A 15 -21.81 5.39 -36.91
CA TRP A 15 -20.60 5.73 -36.19
C TRP A 15 -20.40 7.25 -36.14
N LEU A 16 -20.53 7.95 -37.30
CA LEU A 16 -20.43 9.42 -37.38
C LEU A 16 -21.50 10.11 -36.53
N SER A 17 -22.76 9.64 -36.60
CA SER A 17 -23.86 10.15 -35.79
C SER A 17 -23.61 9.99 -34.28
N ASN A 18 -23.11 8.85 -33.87
CA ASN A 18 -22.73 8.61 -32.47
C ASN A 18 -21.54 9.45 -32.02
N MET A 19 -20.56 9.66 -32.89
CA MET A 19 -19.42 10.54 -32.61
C MET A 19 -19.85 12.00 -32.50
N VAL A 20 -20.72 12.49 -33.38
CA VAL A 20 -21.31 13.83 -33.35
C VAL A 20 -22.16 14.02 -32.07
N LYS A 21 -22.97 13.04 -31.70
CA LYS A 21 -23.76 13.09 -30.45
C LYS A 21 -22.87 13.16 -29.21
N ARG A 22 -21.76 12.40 -29.18
CA ARG A 22 -20.79 12.48 -28.10
C ARG A 22 -20.07 13.81 -28.06
N LEU A 23 -19.70 14.36 -29.23
CA LEU A 23 -19.06 15.68 -29.33
C LEU A 23 -20.02 16.80 -28.89
N ILE A 24 -21.29 16.75 -29.29
CA ILE A 24 -22.32 17.71 -28.86
C ILE A 24 -22.58 17.59 -27.35
N SER A 25 -22.66 16.38 -26.80
CA SER A 25 -22.78 16.17 -25.37
C SER A 25 -21.58 16.72 -24.61
N TYR A 26 -20.36 16.48 -25.11
CA TYR A 26 -19.12 17.00 -24.53
C TYR A 26 -19.09 18.53 -24.60
N LEU A 27 -19.38 19.14 -25.76
CA LEU A 27 -19.45 20.59 -25.93
C LEU A 27 -20.58 21.21 -25.09
N SER A 28 -21.74 20.56 -25.00
CA SER A 28 -22.84 21.01 -24.16
C SER A 28 -22.48 21.01 -22.66
N ASN A 29 -21.74 20.00 -22.22
CA ASN A 29 -21.22 19.97 -20.85
C ASN A 29 -20.12 21.00 -20.64
N LEU A 30 -19.25 21.24 -21.62
CA LEU A 30 -18.24 22.29 -21.59
C LEU A 30 -18.88 23.68 -21.55
N LEU A 31 -19.91 23.92 -22.37
CA LEU A 31 -20.65 25.20 -22.41
C LEU A 31 -21.48 25.46 -21.15
N LYS A 32 -21.96 24.43 -20.47
CA LYS A 32 -22.61 24.58 -19.15
C LYS A 32 -21.65 24.97 -18.05
N THR A 33 -20.35 24.76 -18.24
CA THR A 33 -19.29 25.16 -17.28
C THR A 33 -18.67 26.52 -17.59
N ILE A 34 -18.99 27.14 -18.75
CA ILE A 34 -18.51 28.46 -19.14
C ILE A 34 -19.60 29.48 -18.87
N ASP A 35 -19.51 30.14 -17.71
CA ASP A 35 -20.35 31.31 -17.38
C ASP A 35 -19.72 32.55 -17.99
N PHE A 36 -20.32 33.11 -19.07
CA PHE A 36 -19.83 34.25 -19.83
C PHE A 36 -20.07 35.58 -19.12
N GLY A 37 -20.12 35.65 -17.80
CA GLY A 37 -20.57 36.86 -17.13
C GLY A 37 -19.75 37.44 -15.99
N GLN A 38 -18.73 36.82 -15.48
CA GLN A 38 -17.84 37.42 -14.46
C GLN A 38 -16.45 36.79 -14.48
N SER A 39 -15.37 37.58 -14.37
CA SER A 39 -14.01 37.12 -14.16
C SER A 39 -13.89 36.50 -12.74
N LYS A 40 -14.51 35.39 -12.53
CA LYS A 40 -14.22 34.53 -11.38
C LYS A 40 -13.01 33.69 -11.75
N THR A 41 -11.96 33.84 -10.97
CA THR A 41 -10.84 32.90 -10.96
C THR A 41 -11.43 31.48 -11.03
N ILE A 42 -11.23 30.79 -12.15
CA ILE A 42 -11.67 29.40 -12.32
C ILE A 42 -10.90 28.62 -11.26
N LYS A 43 -11.54 28.31 -10.14
CA LYS A 43 -11.04 27.29 -9.23
C LYS A 43 -11.17 25.99 -10.00
N ILE A 44 -10.07 25.53 -10.58
CA ILE A 44 -9.97 24.15 -11.08
C ILE A 44 -10.39 23.27 -9.90
N PRO A 45 -11.46 22.48 -10.03
CA PRO A 45 -11.83 21.57 -8.94
C PRO A 45 -10.61 20.71 -8.65
N ASN A 46 -10.21 20.63 -7.39
CA ASN A 46 -9.18 19.68 -7.00
C ASN A 46 -9.60 18.31 -7.52
N PRO A 47 -8.69 17.54 -8.14
CA PRO A 47 -9.01 16.18 -8.53
C PRO A 47 -9.66 15.47 -7.33
N PRO A 48 -10.76 14.75 -7.48
CA PRO A 48 -11.50 14.15 -6.36
C PRO A 48 -10.61 13.35 -5.40
N GLN A 49 -9.56 12.71 -5.93
CA GLN A 49 -8.58 11.96 -5.16
C GLN A 49 -7.78 12.83 -4.17
N VAL A 50 -7.30 13.99 -4.59
CA VAL A 50 -6.53 14.88 -3.70
C VAL A 50 -7.42 15.45 -2.58
N SER A 51 -8.69 15.71 -2.87
CA SER A 51 -9.63 16.22 -1.86
C SER A 51 -9.94 15.17 -0.79
N ASN A 52 -10.08 13.89 -1.16
CA ASN A 52 -10.33 12.80 -0.22
C ASN A 52 -9.10 12.52 0.65
N GLU A 53 -7.91 12.49 0.05
CA GLU A 53 -6.64 12.30 0.80
C GLU A 53 -6.38 13.47 1.75
N LEU A 54 -6.64 14.70 1.33
CA LEU A 54 -6.55 15.89 2.19
C LEU A 54 -7.60 15.89 3.30
N SER A 55 -8.82 15.37 3.05
CA SER A 55 -9.86 15.22 4.08
C SER A 55 -9.47 14.16 5.12
N ASP A 56 -8.81 13.09 4.73
CA ASP A 56 -8.30 12.06 5.64
C ASP A 56 -7.14 12.56 6.51
N LEU A 57 -6.37 13.54 6.03
CA LEU A 57 -5.36 14.22 6.84
C LEU A 57 -5.97 15.11 7.94
N ASN A 58 -7.19 15.59 7.78
CA ASN A 58 -7.91 16.37 8.79
C ASN A 58 -8.51 15.53 9.93
N ARG A 59 -8.42 14.20 9.87
CA ARG A 59 -8.79 13.33 10.97
C ARG A 59 -7.70 13.37 12.05
N GLU A 60 -8.08 13.27 13.32
CA GLU A 60 -7.37 13.54 14.57
C GLU A 60 -5.93 12.97 14.75
N ASN A 61 -5.38 12.26 13.79
CA ASN A 61 -4.05 11.63 13.88
C ASN A 61 -3.22 11.93 12.63
N TRP A 62 -2.58 13.10 12.60
CA TRP A 62 -1.54 13.42 11.64
C TRP A 62 -0.39 12.39 11.72
N ASN A 63 -0.39 11.42 10.81
CA ASN A 63 0.63 10.38 10.75
C ASN A 63 1.68 10.74 9.70
N LEU A 64 2.79 11.30 10.16
CA LEU A 64 3.87 11.73 9.27
C LEU A 64 4.37 10.62 8.34
N THR A 65 4.44 9.38 8.81
CA THR A 65 4.92 8.26 7.98
C THR A 65 3.99 7.98 6.79
N ALA A 66 2.68 8.00 7.01
CA ALA A 66 1.70 7.79 5.95
C ALA A 66 1.72 8.96 4.94
N VAL A 67 1.70 10.19 5.45
CA VAL A 67 1.71 11.41 4.64
C VAL A 67 2.96 11.49 3.76
N ILE A 68 4.12 11.13 4.29
CA ILE A 68 5.38 11.10 3.52
C ILE A 68 5.40 9.95 2.51
N GLY A 69 4.74 8.82 2.81
CA GLY A 69 4.51 7.75 1.85
C GLY A 69 3.75 8.27 0.62
N TYR A 70 2.59 8.89 0.81
CA TYR A 70 1.81 9.48 -0.29
C TYR A 70 2.57 10.56 -1.06
N LEU A 71 3.32 11.42 -0.35
CA LEU A 71 4.15 12.43 -1.03
C LEU A 71 5.19 11.78 -1.95
N ASN A 72 5.81 10.68 -1.52
CA ASN A 72 6.74 9.91 -2.34
C ASN A 72 6.07 9.34 -3.59
N GLU A 73 4.84 8.85 -3.47
CA GLU A 73 4.07 8.29 -4.57
C GLU A 73 3.70 9.36 -5.61
N TYR A 74 3.11 10.49 -5.18
CA TYR A 74 2.82 11.62 -6.04
C TYR A 74 4.06 12.18 -6.73
N ALA A 75 5.14 12.35 -5.97
CA ALA A 75 6.40 12.87 -6.49
C ALA A 75 7.01 11.92 -7.52
N THR A 76 6.96 10.60 -7.28
CA THR A 76 7.48 9.60 -8.23
C THR A 76 6.70 9.62 -9.54
N ALA A 77 5.37 9.63 -9.48
CA ALA A 77 4.52 9.68 -10.67
C ALA A 77 4.81 10.93 -11.51
N TYR A 78 4.88 12.11 -10.87
CA TYR A 78 5.19 13.36 -11.58
C TYR A 78 6.61 13.36 -12.17
N LYS A 79 7.63 12.98 -11.41
CA LYS A 79 9.03 13.03 -11.85
C LYS A 79 9.31 12.02 -12.96
N LEU A 80 8.70 10.85 -12.92
CA LEU A 80 8.76 9.88 -13.99
C LEU A 80 8.14 10.43 -15.27
N GLY A 81 6.95 11.04 -15.17
CA GLY A 81 6.29 11.67 -16.31
C GLY A 81 7.12 12.82 -16.89
N LEU A 82 7.74 13.62 -16.03
CA LEU A 82 8.62 14.72 -16.45
C LEU A 82 9.88 14.21 -17.17
N ALA A 83 10.54 13.16 -16.65
CA ALA A 83 11.71 12.56 -17.28
C ALA A 83 11.38 12.02 -18.68
N MET A 84 10.24 11.33 -18.81
CA MET A 84 9.76 10.83 -20.11
C MET A 84 9.46 11.98 -21.08
N ASN A 85 8.72 12.98 -20.64
CA ASN A 85 8.34 14.13 -21.47
C ASN A 85 9.57 14.91 -21.95
N ASN A 86 10.56 15.12 -21.09
CA ASN A 86 11.83 15.78 -21.43
C ASN A 86 12.64 14.97 -22.45
N SER A 87 12.39 13.68 -22.57
CA SER A 87 13.02 12.78 -23.56
C SER A 87 12.20 12.61 -24.83
N GLY A 88 11.16 13.43 -25.02
CA GLY A 88 10.29 13.41 -26.19
C GLY A 88 9.25 12.28 -26.21
N ILE A 89 9.01 11.63 -25.08
CA ILE A 89 7.93 10.66 -24.91
C ILE A 89 6.65 11.40 -24.53
N MET A 90 5.54 11.14 -25.22
CA MET A 90 4.26 11.76 -24.94
C MET A 90 3.66 11.15 -23.67
N VAL A 91 3.59 11.96 -22.62
CA VAL A 91 2.95 11.60 -21.34
C VAL A 91 1.65 12.37 -21.21
N HIS A 92 0.52 11.63 -21.15
CA HIS A 92 -0.78 12.21 -20.94
C HIS A 92 -0.99 12.58 -19.46
N ASP A 93 -1.78 13.65 -19.23
CA ASP A 93 -2.15 14.13 -17.89
C ASP A 93 -0.97 14.57 -16.99
N LEU A 94 0.21 14.87 -17.58
CA LEU A 94 1.39 15.31 -16.84
C LEU A 94 1.13 16.55 -15.98
N GLU A 95 0.38 17.55 -16.49
CA GLU A 95 0.04 18.76 -15.74
C GLU A 95 -0.92 18.48 -14.56
N LEU A 96 -1.82 17.49 -14.69
CA LEU A 96 -2.66 17.04 -13.58
C LEU A 96 -1.81 16.39 -12.48
N THR A 97 -0.91 15.49 -12.87
CA THR A 97 0.02 14.82 -11.95
C THR A 97 0.94 15.83 -11.23
N LYS A 98 1.44 16.83 -11.97
CA LYS A 98 2.25 17.94 -11.41
C LYS A 98 1.46 18.77 -10.42
N THR A 99 0.21 19.10 -10.75
CA THR A 99 -0.67 19.89 -9.89
C THR A 99 -0.99 19.14 -8.60
N ALA A 100 -1.33 17.86 -8.70
CA ALA A 100 -1.58 17.01 -7.55
C ALA A 100 -0.36 16.93 -6.62
N TYR A 101 0.83 16.66 -7.17
CA TYR A 101 2.08 16.64 -6.40
C TYR A 101 2.35 17.97 -5.69
N LYS A 102 2.27 19.09 -6.42
CA LYS A 102 2.56 20.43 -5.85
C LYS A 102 1.57 20.80 -4.74
N ASN A 103 0.29 20.55 -4.95
CA ASN A 103 -0.75 20.84 -3.97
C ASN A 103 -0.55 20.00 -2.70
N TYR A 104 -0.28 18.70 -2.84
CA TYR A 104 -0.06 17.82 -1.71
C TYR A 104 1.21 18.22 -0.93
N ARG A 105 2.31 18.48 -1.64
CA ARG A 105 3.56 18.96 -1.04
C ARG A 105 3.39 20.25 -0.25
N SER A 106 2.73 21.24 -0.84
CA SER A 106 2.45 22.52 -0.17
C SER A 106 1.58 22.31 1.07
N TYR A 107 0.52 21.51 0.95
CA TYR A 107 -0.34 21.21 2.08
C TYR A 107 0.42 20.60 3.26
N VAL A 108 1.31 19.64 3.01
CA VAL A 108 2.14 19.02 4.06
C VAL A 108 3.11 20.03 4.66
N ALA A 109 3.73 20.87 3.85
CA ALA A 109 4.68 21.88 4.31
C ALA A 109 4.00 23.00 5.14
N ASP A 110 2.84 23.47 4.70
CA ASP A 110 2.08 24.54 5.34
C ASP A 110 1.44 24.11 6.67
N ASN A 111 1.23 22.80 6.86
CA ASN A 111 0.70 22.23 8.10
C ASN A 111 1.77 21.47 8.91
N ALA A 112 3.04 21.78 8.70
CA ALA A 112 4.14 21.07 9.34
C ALA A 112 4.15 21.17 10.88
N ASP A 113 3.56 22.22 11.43
CA ASP A 113 3.38 22.46 12.87
C ASP A 113 2.34 21.52 13.52
N LYS A 114 1.40 21.00 12.73
CA LYS A 114 0.36 20.07 13.23
C LYS A 114 0.88 18.66 13.48
N PHE A 115 2.06 18.33 12.96
CA PHE A 115 2.67 17.03 13.22
C PHE A 115 3.41 17.03 14.57
N LYS A 116 3.18 16.01 15.37
CA LYS A 116 3.84 15.83 16.69
C LYS A 116 5.36 15.76 16.62
N GLU A 117 5.91 15.39 15.46
CA GLU A 117 7.34 15.31 15.19
C GLU A 117 8.01 16.68 15.02
N GLY A 118 7.23 17.73 14.85
CA GLY A 118 7.66 19.12 14.71
C GLY A 118 8.14 19.49 13.30
N THR A 119 8.10 20.80 13.01
CA THR A 119 8.34 21.37 11.67
C THR A 119 9.69 20.97 11.06
N VAL A 120 10.77 20.97 11.86
CA VAL A 120 12.11 20.59 11.36
C VAL A 120 12.13 19.16 10.85
N LYS A 121 11.49 18.26 11.59
CA LYS A 121 11.40 16.84 11.21
C LYS A 121 10.55 16.66 9.96
N VAL A 122 9.41 17.35 9.85
CA VAL A 122 8.54 17.29 8.67
C VAL A 122 9.28 17.75 7.43
N LYS A 123 10.00 18.87 7.48
CA LYS A 123 10.81 19.37 6.35
C LYS A 123 11.87 18.37 5.92
N SER A 124 12.58 17.76 6.86
CA SER A 124 13.56 16.70 6.56
C SER A 124 12.94 15.47 5.90
N GLU A 125 11.73 15.08 6.32
CA GLU A 125 11.02 13.95 5.72
C GLU A 125 10.48 14.28 4.32
N ILE A 126 10.01 15.51 4.09
CA ILE A 126 9.64 15.99 2.73
C ILE A 126 10.85 15.89 1.80
N GLN A 127 11.99 16.43 2.20
CA GLN A 127 13.23 16.35 1.41
C GLN A 127 13.60 14.88 1.12
N ARG A 128 13.49 14.00 2.11
CA ARG A 128 13.76 12.57 1.93
C ARG A 128 12.81 11.93 0.91
N ALA A 129 11.52 12.29 0.92
CA ALA A 129 10.56 11.80 -0.07
C ALA A 129 10.92 12.31 -1.48
N GLU A 130 11.30 13.56 -1.61
CA GLU A 130 11.70 14.16 -2.89
C GLU A 130 12.96 13.50 -3.47
N GLU A 131 13.98 13.24 -2.66
CA GLU A 131 15.19 12.54 -3.09
C GLU A 131 14.91 11.08 -3.45
N GLY A 132 14.10 10.39 -2.63
CA GLY A 132 13.71 9.01 -2.87
C GLY A 132 12.87 8.84 -4.13
N SER A 133 11.90 9.73 -4.33
CA SER A 133 11.05 9.71 -5.53
C SER A 133 11.84 10.02 -6.81
N GLN A 134 12.85 10.91 -6.74
CA GLN A 134 13.72 11.16 -7.90
C GLN A 134 14.49 9.90 -8.28
N ALA A 135 15.17 9.27 -7.31
CA ALA A 135 15.93 8.04 -7.56
C ALA A 135 15.04 6.91 -8.09
N THR A 136 13.81 6.78 -7.57
CA THR A 136 12.84 5.78 -8.03
C THR A 136 12.38 6.08 -9.45
N ALA A 137 12.03 7.33 -9.76
CA ALA A 137 11.60 7.74 -11.09
C ALA A 137 12.71 7.52 -12.15
N ASP A 138 13.96 7.86 -11.80
CA ASP A 138 15.12 7.64 -12.67
C ASP A 138 15.33 6.14 -12.95
N THR A 139 15.19 5.30 -11.93
CA THR A 139 15.29 3.83 -12.06
C THR A 139 14.19 3.31 -12.98
N MET A 140 12.93 3.67 -12.71
CA MET A 140 11.78 3.26 -13.53
C MET A 140 11.91 3.73 -14.98
N TYR A 141 12.34 4.97 -15.19
CA TYR A 141 12.57 5.51 -16.53
C TYR A 141 13.61 4.69 -17.29
N ASN A 142 14.77 4.43 -16.69
CA ASN A 142 15.84 3.65 -17.32
C ASN A 142 15.41 2.21 -17.65
N GLU A 143 14.65 1.58 -16.75
CA GLU A 143 14.09 0.24 -16.99
C GLU A 143 13.13 0.24 -18.19
N LEU A 144 12.25 1.24 -18.26
CA LEU A 144 11.25 1.33 -19.33
C LEU A 144 11.85 1.58 -20.69
N ILE A 145 12.83 2.48 -20.82
CA ILE A 145 13.48 2.74 -22.10
C ILE A 145 14.33 1.55 -22.58
N ASN A 146 14.92 0.79 -21.66
CA ASN A 146 15.67 -0.41 -22.01
C ASN A 146 14.74 -1.56 -22.44
N GLU A 147 13.57 -1.67 -21.82
CA GLU A 147 12.61 -2.73 -22.14
C GLU A 147 11.77 -2.43 -23.38
N ILE A 148 11.48 -1.15 -23.63
CA ILE A 148 10.62 -0.67 -24.73
C ILE A 148 11.38 0.40 -25.52
N PRO A 149 12.29 0.01 -26.44
CA PRO A 149 13.11 0.96 -27.21
C PRO A 149 12.28 1.99 -28.00
N ASP A 150 11.09 1.59 -28.46
CA ASP A 150 10.18 2.42 -29.24
C ASP A 150 9.21 3.26 -28.38
N LEU A 151 9.48 3.42 -27.09
CA LEU A 151 8.59 4.11 -26.12
C LEU A 151 8.24 5.54 -26.57
N LYS A 152 9.14 6.24 -27.27
CA LYS A 152 8.91 7.58 -27.85
C LYS A 152 7.81 7.65 -28.92
N PHE A 153 7.44 6.51 -29.50
CA PHE A 153 6.35 6.42 -30.49
C PHE A 153 5.02 5.98 -29.88
N LEU A 154 4.96 5.84 -28.57
CA LEU A 154 3.81 5.34 -27.82
C LEU A 154 3.20 6.45 -26.95
N ASP A 155 1.98 6.24 -26.50
CA ASP A 155 1.30 7.09 -25.56
C ASP A 155 1.45 6.51 -24.14
N VAL A 156 1.92 7.33 -23.20
CA VAL A 156 2.15 6.92 -21.82
C VAL A 156 1.17 7.65 -20.90
N PHE A 157 0.52 6.88 -20.04
CA PHE A 157 -0.38 7.36 -18.99
C PHE A 157 0.21 6.96 -17.66
N ILE A 158 0.37 7.91 -16.74
CA ILE A 158 0.89 7.66 -15.39
C ILE A 158 -0.18 8.09 -14.42
N LYS A 159 -0.70 7.14 -13.65
CA LYS A 159 -1.76 7.37 -12.67
C LYS A 159 -1.24 7.05 -11.27
N HIS A 160 -1.43 7.97 -10.34
CA HIS A 160 -1.35 7.70 -8.90
C HIS A 160 -2.67 7.06 -8.48
N GLU A 161 -2.62 5.93 -7.78
CA GLU A 161 -3.84 5.17 -7.46
C GLU A 161 -4.54 5.63 -6.18
N GLY A 162 -3.84 6.35 -5.31
CA GLY A 162 -4.42 6.93 -4.10
C GLY A 162 -4.88 5.92 -3.04
N ILE A 163 -5.52 6.45 -2.00
CA ILE A 163 -6.02 5.65 -0.87
C ILE A 163 -7.15 4.70 -1.28
N GLU A 164 -7.92 5.01 -2.31
CA GLU A 164 -9.05 4.20 -2.76
C GLU A 164 -8.63 2.83 -3.30
N ALA A 165 -7.40 2.72 -3.81
CA ALA A 165 -6.83 1.45 -4.26
C ALA A 165 -6.49 0.46 -3.12
N MET A 166 -6.57 0.86 -1.86
CA MET A 166 -6.24 0.01 -0.70
C MET A 166 -7.08 -1.28 -0.59
N GLY A 167 -8.13 -1.41 -1.39
CA GLY A 167 -8.99 -2.61 -1.42
C GLY A 167 -8.65 -3.63 -2.50
N ALA A 168 -8.04 -3.22 -3.61
CA ALA A 168 -7.94 -4.03 -4.83
C ALA A 168 -6.51 -4.43 -5.24
N GLY A 169 -5.47 -3.81 -4.66
CA GLY A 169 -4.06 -4.07 -4.97
C GLY A 169 -3.16 -3.19 -4.11
N LYS A 170 -1.85 -3.44 -4.15
CA LYS A 170 -0.84 -2.63 -3.41
C LYS A 170 -0.14 -1.62 -4.32
N GLN A 171 -0.63 -1.45 -5.53
CA GLN A 171 -0.04 -0.51 -6.48
C GLN A 171 -0.23 0.92 -5.99
N ASP A 172 0.85 1.66 -6.00
CA ASP A 172 0.87 3.06 -5.64
C ASP A 172 0.84 3.94 -6.91
N VAL A 173 1.45 3.44 -8.01
CA VAL A 173 1.48 4.08 -9.32
C VAL A 173 1.23 3.05 -10.42
N THR A 174 0.36 3.39 -11.37
CA THR A 174 0.13 2.59 -12.58
C THR A 174 0.64 3.33 -13.81
N ILE A 175 1.43 2.65 -14.63
CA ILE A 175 1.92 3.15 -15.92
C ILE A 175 1.26 2.33 -17.01
N THR A 176 0.47 2.97 -17.86
CA THR A 176 -0.18 2.33 -19.01
C THR A 176 0.44 2.85 -20.30
N ILE A 177 0.92 1.95 -21.13
CA ILE A 177 1.57 2.25 -22.42
C ILE A 177 0.67 1.74 -23.54
N LYS A 178 0.30 2.62 -24.46
CA LYS A 178 -0.62 2.36 -25.56
C LYS A 178 0.01 2.70 -26.91
N LYS A 179 -0.46 2.07 -27.98
CA LYS A 179 -0.14 2.51 -29.36
C LYS A 179 -0.79 3.85 -29.65
N LYS A 180 -0.05 4.77 -30.28
CA LYS A 180 -0.63 6.01 -30.82
C LYS A 180 -1.79 5.68 -31.75
N SER A 181 -2.87 6.44 -31.64
CA SER A 181 -4.10 6.28 -32.43
C SER A 181 -4.92 4.98 -32.21
N ARG A 182 -4.55 4.12 -31.27
CA ARG A 182 -5.32 2.92 -30.92
C ARG A 182 -5.47 2.84 -29.41
N GLU A 183 -6.63 2.39 -28.93
CA GLU A 183 -6.85 2.11 -27.50
C GLU A 183 -6.11 0.84 -27.01
N GLU A 184 -5.32 0.22 -27.89
CA GLU A 184 -4.61 -1.02 -27.60
C GLU A 184 -3.51 -0.78 -26.55
N VAL A 185 -3.68 -1.40 -25.38
CA VAL A 185 -2.68 -1.40 -24.33
C VAL A 185 -1.58 -2.39 -24.70
N ILE A 186 -0.36 -1.88 -24.87
CA ILE A 186 0.83 -2.70 -25.10
C ILE A 186 1.33 -3.27 -23.79
N LYS A 187 1.37 -2.42 -22.74
CA LYS A 187 1.89 -2.79 -21.45
C LYS A 187 1.24 -1.99 -20.34
N MET A 188 0.99 -2.65 -19.24
CA MET A 188 0.58 -2.04 -17.96
C MET A 188 1.57 -2.47 -16.88
N ILE A 189 2.12 -1.50 -16.16
CA ILE A 189 3.05 -1.70 -15.06
C ILE A 189 2.39 -1.12 -13.82
N LYS A 190 2.29 -1.95 -12.80
CA LYS A 190 1.75 -1.58 -11.48
C LYS A 190 2.91 -1.55 -10.50
N ALA A 191 3.20 -0.38 -9.96
CA ALA A 191 4.34 -0.19 -9.09
C ALA A 191 3.91 0.01 -7.63
N SER A 192 4.49 -0.76 -6.72
CA SER A 192 4.43 -0.53 -5.28
C SER A 192 5.71 0.15 -4.81
N LEU A 193 5.56 1.35 -4.26
CA LEU A 193 6.67 2.22 -3.90
C LEU A 193 6.93 2.18 -2.39
N LYS A 194 8.21 2.05 -2.01
CA LYS A 194 8.62 2.05 -0.61
C LYS A 194 9.76 3.03 -0.40
N LEU A 195 9.69 3.79 0.70
CA LEU A 195 10.68 4.79 1.06
C LEU A 195 11.22 4.54 2.48
N TYR A 196 12.51 4.26 2.60
CA TYR A 196 13.15 3.92 3.87
C TYR A 196 14.37 4.79 4.18
N LYS A 197 14.62 5.00 5.47
CA LYS A 197 15.75 5.81 5.96
C LYS A 197 17.10 5.08 5.88
N ASP A 198 17.05 3.79 6.10
CA ASP A 198 18.20 2.91 6.04
C ASP A 198 17.83 1.60 5.35
N SER A 199 18.80 0.76 5.13
CA SER A 199 18.68 -0.42 4.26
C SER A 199 18.59 -1.74 5.03
N LYS A 200 18.07 -1.74 6.27
CA LYS A 200 18.06 -2.99 7.05
C LYS A 200 16.82 -3.82 6.85
N ALA A 201 15.64 -3.21 6.95
CA ALA A 201 14.39 -3.95 6.82
C ALA A 201 13.26 -3.08 6.25
N VAL A 202 12.37 -3.71 5.49
CA VAL A 202 11.23 -3.10 4.84
C VAL A 202 9.95 -3.71 5.36
N ASN A 203 8.97 -2.86 5.64
CA ASN A 203 7.61 -3.28 5.90
C ASN A 203 6.89 -3.57 4.57
N LEU A 204 6.54 -4.81 4.34
CA LEU A 204 5.74 -5.21 3.19
C LEU A 204 4.24 -5.23 3.48
N PHE A 205 3.83 -5.58 4.70
CA PHE A 205 2.43 -5.76 5.03
C PHE A 205 2.12 -5.38 6.48
N ASN A 206 1.21 -4.40 6.65
CA ASN A 206 0.65 -4.02 7.95
C ASN A 206 -0.79 -4.52 8.05
N VAL A 207 -1.14 -5.17 9.16
CA VAL A 207 -2.48 -5.70 9.33
C VAL A 207 -2.89 -5.71 10.82
N THR A 208 -4.18 -5.54 11.08
CA THR A 208 -4.76 -5.74 12.41
C THR A 208 -5.21 -7.19 12.57
N PHE A 209 -5.31 -7.64 13.82
CA PHE A 209 -5.76 -8.98 14.15
C PHE A 209 -7.05 -9.41 13.42
N PRO A 210 -8.18 -8.67 13.49
CA PRO A 210 -9.38 -9.06 12.78
C PRO A 210 -9.22 -9.10 11.26
N ALA A 211 -8.46 -8.15 10.70
CA ALA A 211 -8.24 -8.09 9.26
C ALA A 211 -7.35 -9.23 8.76
N TYR A 212 -6.38 -9.68 9.53
CA TYR A 212 -5.57 -10.85 9.17
C TYR A 212 -6.42 -12.12 9.08
N ILE A 213 -7.25 -12.37 10.10
CA ILE A 213 -8.15 -13.52 10.09
C ILE A 213 -9.11 -13.47 8.90
N SER A 214 -9.77 -12.32 8.70
CA SER A 214 -10.79 -12.21 7.67
C SER A 214 -10.22 -12.25 6.26
N LYS A 215 -9.18 -11.47 5.98
CA LYS A 215 -8.64 -11.32 4.61
C LYS A 215 -7.62 -12.40 4.28
N THR A 216 -6.69 -12.68 5.18
CA THR A 216 -5.57 -13.58 4.88
C THR A 216 -5.95 -15.04 5.13
N LEU A 217 -6.49 -15.34 6.31
CA LEU A 217 -6.81 -16.73 6.65
C LEU A 217 -8.14 -17.19 6.04
N ALA A 218 -9.22 -16.46 6.27
CA ALA A 218 -10.55 -16.87 5.82
C ALA A 218 -10.94 -16.42 4.40
N GLY A 219 -10.12 -15.60 3.73
CA GLY A 219 -10.37 -15.16 2.35
C GLY A 219 -11.60 -14.28 2.16
N LEU A 220 -12.03 -13.54 3.18
CA LEU A 220 -13.18 -12.65 3.11
C LEU A 220 -12.77 -11.28 2.54
N GLU A 221 -13.49 -10.79 1.55
CA GLU A 221 -13.19 -9.50 0.90
C GLU A 221 -13.42 -8.30 1.82
N ASN A 222 -14.44 -8.36 2.69
CA ASN A 222 -14.82 -7.25 3.56
C ASN A 222 -14.14 -7.34 4.95
N PRO A 223 -13.27 -6.36 5.33
CA PRO A 223 -12.59 -6.36 6.63
C PRO A 223 -13.52 -6.28 7.85
N GLY A 224 -14.76 -5.80 7.68
CA GLY A 224 -15.79 -5.81 8.75
C GLY A 224 -16.23 -7.20 9.20
N LYS A 225 -15.84 -8.24 8.47
CA LYS A 225 -16.21 -9.63 8.73
C LYS A 225 -15.23 -10.40 9.61
N GLY A 226 -14.23 -9.75 10.22
CA GLY A 226 -13.28 -10.40 11.12
C GLY A 226 -13.93 -11.15 12.28
N LYS A 227 -14.99 -10.57 12.88
CA LYS A 227 -15.77 -11.28 13.91
C LYS A 227 -16.49 -12.52 13.36
N GLN A 228 -16.97 -12.50 12.12
CA GLN A 228 -17.59 -13.66 11.47
C GLN A 228 -16.57 -14.77 11.22
N ALA A 229 -15.34 -14.43 10.81
CA ALA A 229 -14.28 -15.42 10.64
C ALA A 229 -13.89 -16.08 11.96
N ILE A 230 -13.81 -15.29 13.05
CA ILE A 230 -13.59 -15.81 14.40
C ILE A 230 -14.74 -16.74 14.81
N GLN A 231 -15.99 -16.33 14.57
CA GLN A 231 -17.15 -17.17 14.89
C GLN A 231 -17.19 -18.47 14.08
N SER A 232 -16.85 -18.40 12.78
CA SER A 232 -16.75 -19.59 11.92
C SER A 232 -15.68 -20.56 12.44
N PHE A 233 -14.54 -20.05 12.88
CA PHE A 233 -13.50 -20.83 13.53
C PHE A 233 -14.03 -21.54 14.78
N LEU A 234 -14.70 -20.78 15.68
CA LEU A 234 -15.25 -21.35 16.91
C LEU A 234 -16.32 -22.43 16.64
N ASN A 235 -17.21 -22.18 15.67
CA ASN A 235 -18.30 -23.10 15.32
C ASN A 235 -17.79 -24.42 14.70
N ALA A 236 -16.62 -24.42 14.09
CA ALA A 236 -16.01 -25.62 13.51
C ALA A 236 -15.30 -26.49 14.55
N LEU A 237 -15.11 -25.99 15.77
CA LEU A 237 -14.44 -26.72 16.85
C LEU A 237 -15.43 -27.55 17.68
N PRO A 238 -14.96 -28.67 18.29
CA PRO A 238 -15.72 -29.34 19.34
C PRO A 238 -16.07 -28.36 20.47
N PRO A 239 -17.28 -28.45 21.10
CA PRO A 239 -17.78 -27.45 22.05
C PRO A 239 -16.81 -27.11 23.18
N ALA A 240 -16.11 -28.10 23.73
CA ALA A 240 -15.12 -27.88 24.77
C ALA A 240 -13.93 -27.03 24.30
N LYS A 241 -13.44 -27.29 23.07
CA LYS A 241 -12.37 -26.53 22.44
C LYS A 241 -12.83 -25.12 22.02
N ALA A 242 -14.04 -25.02 21.47
CA ALA A 242 -14.61 -23.72 21.15
C ALA A 242 -14.63 -22.78 22.36
N LYS A 243 -15.08 -23.26 23.51
CA LYS A 243 -15.09 -22.52 24.79
C LYS A 243 -13.67 -22.14 25.26
N GLU A 244 -12.68 -23.02 25.03
CA GLU A 244 -11.27 -22.69 25.33
C GLU A 244 -10.76 -21.55 24.46
N TYR A 245 -10.99 -21.63 23.14
CA TYR A 245 -10.56 -20.58 22.21
C TYR A 245 -11.30 -19.27 22.38
N GLU A 246 -12.58 -19.31 22.70
CA GLU A 246 -13.36 -18.13 23.04
C GLU A 246 -12.72 -17.37 24.22
N LYS A 247 -12.28 -18.08 25.27
CA LYS A 247 -11.52 -17.48 26.38
C LYS A 247 -10.17 -16.91 25.93
N LYS A 248 -9.44 -17.58 25.04
CA LYS A 248 -8.16 -17.09 24.51
C LYS A 248 -8.35 -15.81 23.68
N ILE A 249 -9.41 -15.76 22.87
CA ILE A 249 -9.77 -14.59 22.06
C ILE A 249 -10.13 -13.42 22.98
N GLN A 250 -10.99 -13.67 23.97
CA GLN A 250 -11.37 -12.65 24.95
C GLN A 250 -10.13 -12.11 25.68
N ALA A 251 -9.22 -12.97 26.11
CA ALA A 251 -7.99 -12.55 26.77
C ALA A 251 -7.10 -11.66 25.89
N VAL A 252 -7.07 -11.88 24.56
CA VAL A 252 -6.37 -11.00 23.61
C VAL A 252 -7.09 -9.67 23.44
N GLU A 253 -8.41 -9.68 23.37
CA GLU A 253 -9.22 -8.44 23.30
C GLU A 253 -9.05 -7.61 24.57
N ASP A 254 -9.11 -8.22 25.76
CA ASP A 254 -8.90 -7.56 27.05
C ASP A 254 -7.50 -6.91 27.14
N ILE A 255 -6.46 -7.58 26.66
CA ILE A 255 -5.10 -7.04 26.60
C ILE A 255 -5.06 -5.81 25.69
N THR A 256 -5.73 -5.86 24.54
CA THR A 256 -5.77 -4.76 23.58
C THR A 256 -6.53 -3.55 24.14
N ASP A 257 -7.63 -3.79 24.80
CA ASP A 257 -8.44 -2.72 25.39
C ASP A 257 -7.74 -2.09 26.58
N ARG A 258 -7.13 -2.89 27.45
CA ARG A 258 -6.30 -2.40 28.55
C ARG A 258 -5.11 -1.55 28.05
N TRP A 259 -4.48 -1.94 26.94
CA TRP A 259 -3.43 -1.14 26.33
C TRP A 259 -3.93 0.25 25.91
N LYS A 260 -5.14 0.35 25.34
CA LYS A 260 -5.77 1.64 24.98
C LYS A 260 -6.06 2.50 26.22
N GLU A 261 -6.58 1.89 27.28
CA GLU A 261 -6.83 2.56 28.55
C GLU A 261 -5.54 3.14 29.15
N ILE A 262 -4.45 2.35 29.19
CA ILE A 262 -3.15 2.79 29.71
C ILE A 262 -2.62 3.95 28.86
N LYS A 263 -2.75 3.88 27.53
CA LYS A 263 -2.34 4.97 26.65
C LYS A 263 -3.14 6.24 26.89
N GLY A 264 -4.44 6.13 27.17
CA GLY A 264 -5.34 7.27 27.42
C GLY A 264 -5.17 7.87 28.82
N ASN A 265 -4.93 7.04 29.84
CA ASN A 265 -4.78 7.47 31.24
C ASN A 265 -3.68 6.67 31.97
N PRO A 266 -2.40 6.91 31.65
CA PRO A 266 -1.29 6.14 32.23
C PRO A 266 -1.15 6.34 33.74
N THR A 267 -1.56 7.48 34.27
CA THR A 267 -1.43 7.80 35.70
C THR A 267 -2.30 6.96 36.62
N ALA A 268 -3.38 6.36 36.10
CA ALA A 268 -4.21 5.42 36.83
C ALA A 268 -3.46 4.14 37.28
N TYR A 269 -2.33 3.85 36.63
CA TYR A 269 -1.58 2.60 36.80
C TYR A 269 -0.25 2.76 37.55
N LYS A 270 -0.05 3.87 38.26
CA LYS A 270 1.22 4.16 38.99
C LYS A 270 1.62 3.09 40.02
N LYS A 271 0.67 2.27 40.53
CA LYS A 271 0.93 1.21 41.49
C LYS A 271 1.34 -0.13 40.83
N GLU A 272 1.26 -0.23 39.52
CA GLU A 272 1.54 -1.46 38.81
C GLU A 272 3.07 -1.67 38.70
N LYS A 273 3.53 -2.91 38.83
CA LYS A 273 4.96 -3.26 38.78
C LYS A 273 5.66 -2.93 37.45
N TRP A 274 4.89 -2.90 36.35
CA TRP A 274 5.41 -2.56 35.03
C TRP A 274 5.40 -1.05 34.75
N TYR A 275 4.86 -0.22 35.66
CA TYR A 275 4.79 1.22 35.48
C TYR A 275 6.16 1.86 35.72
N ASP A 276 6.66 2.61 34.73
CA ASP A 276 7.83 3.47 34.83
C ASP A 276 7.44 4.89 34.39
N PRO A 277 7.56 5.91 35.27
CA PRO A 277 7.19 7.30 34.95
C PRO A 277 8.07 7.94 33.86
N LYS A 278 9.20 7.31 33.51
CA LYS A 278 10.07 7.76 32.42
C LYS A 278 9.57 7.32 31.04
N LEU A 279 8.66 6.38 30.99
CA LEU A 279 8.13 5.85 29.73
C LEU A 279 6.98 6.73 29.24
N SER A 280 6.90 6.91 27.92
CA SER A 280 5.74 7.52 27.29
C SER A 280 4.49 6.63 27.46
N PRO A 281 3.25 7.18 27.37
CA PRO A 281 2.02 6.40 27.47
C PRO A 281 1.98 5.16 26.58
N ARG A 282 2.53 5.25 25.37
CA ARG A 282 2.66 4.13 24.43
C ARG A 282 3.63 3.06 24.94
N GLN A 283 4.77 3.48 25.47
CA GLN A 283 5.77 2.56 26.03
C GLN A 283 5.24 1.86 27.29
N LEU A 284 4.46 2.55 28.13
CA LEU A 284 3.78 1.97 29.28
C LEU A 284 2.78 0.88 28.85
N GLY A 285 1.96 1.14 27.83
CA GLY A 285 1.09 0.12 27.26
C GLY A 285 1.85 -1.11 26.77
N ASN A 286 3.01 -0.92 26.12
CA ASN A 286 3.85 -2.04 25.69
C ASN A 286 4.47 -2.80 26.86
N ALA A 287 4.90 -2.10 27.92
CA ALA A 287 5.42 -2.72 29.15
C ALA A 287 4.34 -3.59 29.83
N TYR A 288 3.08 -3.12 29.88
CA TYR A 288 1.95 -3.90 30.33
C TYR A 288 1.76 -5.18 29.52
N ILE A 289 1.75 -5.09 28.17
CA ILE A 289 1.58 -6.27 27.31
C ILE A 289 2.69 -7.29 27.57
N THR A 290 3.95 -6.84 27.65
CA THR A 290 5.11 -7.70 27.92
C THR A 290 5.00 -8.38 29.27
N SER A 291 4.66 -7.63 30.34
CA SER A 291 4.53 -8.18 31.69
C SER A 291 3.45 -9.25 31.84
N ASN A 292 2.45 -9.23 30.96
CA ASN A 292 1.32 -10.18 30.95
C ASN A 292 1.46 -11.28 29.89
N ARG A 293 2.63 -11.39 29.25
CA ARG A 293 2.86 -12.29 28.10
C ARG A 293 1.84 -12.11 26.99
N GLY A 294 1.37 -10.88 26.81
CA GLY A 294 0.30 -10.59 25.86
C GLY A 294 0.71 -10.85 24.40
N TYR A 295 1.95 -10.55 24.06
CA TYR A 295 2.46 -10.84 22.73
C TYR A 295 2.52 -12.34 22.44
N GLN A 296 2.94 -13.15 23.41
CA GLN A 296 2.95 -14.61 23.29
C GLN A 296 1.53 -15.15 23.11
N LYS A 297 0.57 -14.71 23.92
CA LYS A 297 -0.83 -15.12 23.80
C LYS A 297 -1.42 -14.79 22.42
N MET A 298 -1.09 -13.61 21.88
CA MET A 298 -1.50 -13.22 20.53
C MET A 298 -0.84 -14.11 19.46
N ALA A 299 0.45 -14.36 19.57
CA ALA A 299 1.20 -15.19 18.65
C ALA A 299 0.67 -16.64 18.63
N ASP A 300 0.51 -17.23 19.78
CA ASP A 300 -0.01 -18.61 19.93
C ASP A 300 -1.41 -18.75 19.31
N LEU A 301 -2.28 -17.78 19.57
CA LEU A 301 -3.64 -17.81 19.02
C LEU A 301 -3.65 -17.60 17.52
N MET A 302 -2.95 -16.57 17.01
CA MET A 302 -3.05 -16.14 15.61
C MET A 302 -2.23 -17.03 14.66
N PHE A 303 -0.96 -17.25 15.00
CA PHE A 303 -0.01 -17.96 14.14
C PHE A 303 0.15 -19.43 14.53
N GLY A 304 -0.21 -19.79 15.75
CA GLY A 304 -0.31 -21.18 16.19
C GLY A 304 -1.65 -21.81 15.82
N ASP A 305 -2.66 -21.51 16.63
CA ASP A 305 -3.93 -22.27 16.60
C ASP A 305 -4.81 -21.93 15.38
N MET A 306 -5.09 -20.62 15.15
CA MET A 306 -5.97 -20.22 14.05
C MET A 306 -5.32 -20.43 12.68
N PHE A 307 -4.04 -20.10 12.55
CA PHE A 307 -3.34 -20.33 11.31
C PHE A 307 -3.35 -21.82 10.93
N LYS A 308 -3.00 -22.72 11.84
CA LYS A 308 -3.01 -24.16 11.59
C LYS A 308 -4.39 -24.66 11.17
N TYR A 309 -5.44 -24.18 11.82
CA TYR A 309 -6.80 -24.55 11.49
C TYR A 309 -7.17 -24.17 10.05
N PHE A 310 -6.99 -22.91 9.67
CA PHE A 310 -7.34 -22.44 8.33
C PHE A 310 -6.39 -23.00 7.27
N TYR A 311 -5.11 -23.14 7.60
CA TYR A 311 -4.09 -23.66 6.67
C TYR A 311 -4.32 -25.12 6.31
N ALA A 312 -4.81 -25.92 7.23
CA ALA A 312 -5.21 -27.30 6.97
C ALA A 312 -6.41 -27.43 6.01
N GLN A 313 -7.25 -26.37 5.94
CA GLN A 313 -8.43 -26.37 5.07
C GLN A 313 -8.14 -25.78 3.68
N ASP A 314 -7.30 -24.75 3.59
CA ASP A 314 -7.06 -23.99 2.37
C ASP A 314 -5.60 -23.49 2.30
N LYS A 315 -4.64 -24.42 2.28
CA LYS A 315 -3.20 -24.10 2.15
C LYS A 315 -2.93 -23.21 0.96
N GLN A 316 -3.41 -23.59 -0.23
CA GLN A 316 -3.12 -22.85 -1.46
C GLN A 316 -3.72 -21.46 -1.46
N GLY A 317 -4.98 -21.31 -1.05
CA GLY A 317 -5.62 -20.00 -0.99
C GLY A 317 -4.95 -19.08 0.03
N ILE A 318 -4.54 -19.58 1.21
CA ILE A 318 -3.80 -18.78 2.19
C ILE A 318 -2.45 -18.35 1.64
N ASN A 319 -1.71 -19.28 1.00
CA ASN A 319 -0.43 -18.98 0.35
C ASN A 319 -0.58 -17.84 -0.65
N GLN A 320 -1.55 -17.92 -1.57
CA GLN A 320 -1.81 -16.90 -2.58
C GLN A 320 -2.20 -15.56 -1.94
N ARG A 321 -3.12 -15.56 -0.97
CA ARG A 321 -3.56 -14.34 -0.30
C ARG A 321 -2.42 -13.66 0.48
N LEU A 322 -1.56 -14.46 1.11
CA LEU A 322 -0.41 -13.93 1.84
C LEU A 322 0.64 -13.37 0.88
N LEU A 323 1.00 -14.08 -0.20
CA LEU A 323 1.92 -13.55 -1.22
C LEU A 323 1.40 -12.24 -1.81
N LYS A 324 0.12 -12.17 -2.17
CA LYS A 324 -0.52 -10.94 -2.64
C LYS A 324 -0.45 -9.84 -1.60
N ALA A 325 -0.73 -10.14 -0.33
CA ALA A 325 -0.64 -9.19 0.77
C ALA A 325 0.79 -8.69 1.00
N LEU A 326 1.80 -9.50 0.79
CA LEU A 326 3.20 -9.16 0.87
C LEU A 326 3.71 -8.43 -0.39
N GLY A 327 2.99 -8.52 -1.52
CA GLY A 327 3.43 -8.04 -2.82
C GLY A 327 4.48 -8.97 -3.46
N LEU A 328 4.48 -10.25 -3.10
CA LEU A 328 5.41 -11.26 -3.59
C LEU A 328 4.76 -12.24 -4.59
N ASP A 329 3.57 -11.94 -5.05
CA ASP A 329 2.87 -12.71 -6.08
C ASP A 329 3.34 -12.37 -7.52
N GLY A 330 4.21 -11.38 -7.65
CA GLY A 330 4.74 -10.93 -8.94
C GLY A 330 3.73 -10.15 -9.80
N ALA A 331 2.54 -9.84 -9.26
CA ALA A 331 1.52 -9.08 -9.99
C ALA A 331 1.88 -7.59 -10.10
N ASP A 332 2.59 -7.05 -9.10
CA ASP A 332 3.03 -5.68 -9.04
C ASP A 332 4.56 -5.61 -8.93
N ASP A 333 5.16 -4.63 -9.60
CA ASP A 333 6.59 -4.35 -9.45
C ASP A 333 6.85 -3.58 -8.14
N ILE A 334 7.87 -3.99 -7.39
CA ILE A 334 8.25 -3.36 -6.13
C ILE A 334 9.48 -2.48 -6.35
N TYR A 335 9.39 -1.21 -5.94
CA TYR A 335 10.49 -0.26 -5.95
C TYR A 335 10.77 0.24 -4.53
N ILE A 336 11.96 0.01 -4.04
CA ILE A 336 12.36 0.36 -2.68
C ILE A 336 13.48 1.39 -2.75
N ALA A 337 13.17 2.65 -2.48
CA ALA A 337 14.16 3.71 -2.33
C ALA A 337 14.65 3.73 -0.88
N ALA A 338 15.91 3.37 -0.66
CA ALA A 338 16.55 3.36 0.66
C ALA A 338 17.71 4.35 0.71
N GLY A 339 17.87 5.03 1.85
CA GLY A 339 18.97 5.96 2.08
C GLY A 339 18.59 7.11 3.01
N LYS A 340 19.58 7.82 3.52
CA LYS A 340 19.42 9.02 4.36
C LYS A 340 19.38 10.28 3.51
N VAL A 341 18.74 11.34 4.02
CA VAL A 341 18.78 12.68 3.41
C VAL A 341 20.24 13.11 3.22
N GLY A 342 20.57 13.68 2.08
CA GLY A 342 21.90 14.16 1.72
C GLY A 342 22.91 13.05 1.34
N LYS A 343 22.47 11.79 1.27
CA LYS A 343 23.28 10.65 0.79
C LYS A 343 22.64 10.05 -0.46
N ASN A 344 23.48 9.40 -1.29
CA ASN A 344 22.97 8.70 -2.47
C ASN A 344 21.88 7.70 -2.08
N LYS A 345 20.76 7.79 -2.76
CA LYS A 345 19.67 6.83 -2.64
C LYS A 345 19.99 5.60 -3.48
N ARG A 346 19.83 4.43 -2.88
CA ARG A 346 19.82 3.17 -3.61
C ARG A 346 18.37 2.77 -3.87
N VAL A 347 18.06 2.39 -5.08
CA VAL A 347 16.77 1.82 -5.43
C VAL A 347 16.96 0.33 -5.71
N ILE A 348 16.15 -0.49 -5.06
CA ILE A 348 16.02 -1.92 -5.33
C ILE A 348 14.71 -2.09 -6.10
N SER A 349 14.78 -2.69 -7.28
CA SER A 349 13.65 -2.94 -8.16
C SER A 349 13.43 -4.44 -8.33
N SER A 350 12.21 -4.92 -8.13
CA SER A 350 11.88 -6.33 -8.37
C SER A 350 12.05 -6.73 -9.84
N ARG A 351 11.96 -5.77 -10.76
CA ARG A 351 12.14 -6.01 -12.21
C ARG A 351 13.57 -6.40 -12.56
N ASN A 352 14.56 -5.81 -11.90
CA ASN A 352 15.99 -5.98 -12.24
C ASN A 352 16.74 -6.87 -11.25
N SER A 353 16.29 -6.99 -10.01
CA SER A 353 16.95 -7.84 -9.02
C SER A 353 16.84 -9.32 -9.39
N GLN A 354 17.97 -9.99 -9.49
CA GLN A 354 18.02 -11.43 -9.70
C GLN A 354 17.50 -12.21 -8.48
N SER A 355 17.69 -11.64 -7.29
CA SER A 355 17.19 -12.23 -6.04
C SER A 355 15.66 -12.21 -5.99
N PHE A 356 15.00 -11.12 -6.41
CA PHE A 356 13.54 -11.10 -6.57
C PHE A 356 13.06 -12.11 -7.61
N LYS A 357 13.73 -12.19 -8.77
CA LYS A 357 13.34 -13.13 -9.83
C LYS A 357 13.44 -14.58 -9.38
N LYS A 358 14.53 -14.95 -8.70
CA LYS A 358 14.70 -16.29 -8.12
C LYS A 358 13.62 -16.60 -7.09
N LEU A 359 13.32 -15.63 -6.21
CA LEU A 359 12.26 -15.77 -5.21
C LEU A 359 10.89 -15.98 -5.87
N TYR A 360 10.52 -15.17 -6.88
CA TYR A 360 9.25 -15.34 -7.58
C TYR A 360 9.13 -16.68 -8.28
N GLU A 361 10.20 -17.18 -8.90
CA GLU A 361 10.19 -18.52 -9.52
C GLU A 361 10.01 -19.63 -8.48
N ALA A 362 10.66 -19.53 -7.34
CA ALA A 362 10.49 -20.48 -6.24
C ALA A 362 9.06 -20.44 -5.66
N LEU A 363 8.48 -19.25 -5.52
CA LEU A 363 7.12 -19.07 -4.99
C LEU A 363 5.99 -19.49 -5.95
N LYS A 364 6.31 -19.82 -7.21
CA LYS A 364 5.38 -20.48 -8.14
C LYS A 364 5.22 -21.97 -7.87
N GLN A 365 6.16 -22.57 -7.16
CA GLN A 365 6.12 -23.97 -6.76
C GLN A 365 5.33 -24.15 -5.45
N ASP A 366 5.12 -25.38 -5.03
CA ASP A 366 4.53 -25.65 -3.71
C ASP A 366 5.50 -25.27 -2.59
N PHE A 367 5.01 -24.51 -1.64
CA PHE A 367 5.76 -24.06 -0.48
C PHE A 367 4.91 -24.11 0.79
N ASP A 368 5.59 -24.09 1.91
CA ASP A 368 4.99 -24.04 3.24
C ASP A 368 5.30 -22.74 3.96
N ILE A 369 4.34 -22.32 4.77
CA ILE A 369 4.49 -21.17 5.68
C ILE A 369 4.62 -21.71 7.10
N GLY A 370 5.70 -21.35 7.77
CA GLY A 370 5.97 -21.69 9.16
C GLY A 370 6.11 -20.44 10.05
N PHE A 371 5.82 -20.63 11.34
CA PHE A 371 6.02 -19.57 12.35
C PHE A 371 6.84 -20.12 13.51
N ASP A 372 7.91 -19.41 13.87
CA ASP A 372 8.63 -19.63 15.11
C ASP A 372 7.95 -18.84 16.23
N LEU A 373 7.25 -19.55 17.10
CA LEU A 373 6.51 -19.01 18.24
C LEU A 373 7.34 -19.08 19.53
N SER A 374 8.61 -19.47 19.46
CA SER A 374 9.46 -19.62 20.64
C SER A 374 9.87 -18.26 21.22
N GLY A 375 9.67 -18.08 22.50
CA GLY A 375 10.18 -16.95 23.29
C GLY A 375 9.18 -15.82 23.54
N ASP A 376 9.41 -15.07 24.60
CA ASP A 376 8.63 -13.88 25.05
C ASP A 376 8.94 -12.62 24.20
N LYS A 377 9.15 -12.75 22.90
CA LYS A 377 9.51 -11.60 22.06
C LYS A 377 8.27 -10.88 21.57
N ALA A 378 8.37 -9.56 21.51
CA ALA A 378 7.34 -8.70 20.88
C ALA A 378 7.29 -8.87 19.34
N SER A 379 7.77 -9.98 18.82
CA SER A 379 7.78 -10.30 17.40
C SER A 379 7.78 -11.83 17.19
N VAL A 380 7.25 -12.23 16.04
CA VAL A 380 7.24 -13.62 15.55
C VAL A 380 8.05 -13.67 14.28
N ASN A 381 8.80 -14.75 14.07
CA ASN A 381 9.44 -15.01 12.79
C ASN A 381 8.54 -15.91 11.95
N MET A 382 8.28 -15.48 10.72
CA MET A 382 7.60 -16.27 9.70
C MET A 382 8.62 -16.70 8.65
N THR A 383 8.54 -17.94 8.22
CA THR A 383 9.34 -18.47 7.10
C THR A 383 8.44 -18.96 5.98
N ILE A 384 8.85 -18.72 4.76
CA ILE A 384 8.34 -19.42 3.59
C ILE A 384 9.44 -20.38 3.14
N SER A 385 9.13 -21.65 3.00
CA SER A 385 10.08 -22.70 2.69
C SER A 385 9.52 -23.67 1.64
N ASP A 386 10.40 -24.25 0.86
CA ASP A 386 10.11 -25.36 -0.03
C ASP A 386 10.96 -26.60 0.33
N LYS A 387 11.01 -27.58 -0.56
CA LYS A 387 11.82 -28.82 -0.37
C LYS A 387 13.33 -28.53 -0.28
N SER A 388 13.79 -27.42 -0.81
CA SER A 388 15.22 -27.01 -0.78
C SER A 388 15.61 -26.27 0.51
N GLY A 389 14.64 -25.81 1.29
CA GLY A 389 14.83 -25.08 2.54
C GLY A 389 14.07 -23.78 2.63
N VAL A 390 14.57 -22.84 3.42
CA VAL A 390 13.95 -21.51 3.62
C VAL A 390 14.22 -20.63 2.40
N LEU A 391 13.15 -20.20 1.77
CA LEU A 391 13.19 -19.25 0.64
C LEU A 391 13.31 -17.82 1.12
N VAL A 392 12.51 -17.46 2.14
CA VAL A 392 12.48 -16.09 2.69
C VAL A 392 11.97 -16.12 4.12
N SER A 393 12.48 -15.20 4.93
CA SER A 393 12.08 -15.02 6.32
C SER A 393 11.59 -13.59 6.58
N PHE A 394 10.61 -13.48 7.48
CA PHE A 394 10.01 -12.22 7.90
C PHE A 394 10.08 -12.11 9.42
N ASN A 395 10.42 -10.94 9.91
CA ASN A 395 10.18 -10.58 11.30
C ASN A 395 8.83 -9.88 11.40
N ILE A 396 7.96 -10.32 12.30
CA ILE A 396 6.60 -9.78 12.51
C ILE A 396 6.51 -9.15 13.88
N PRO A 397 6.97 -7.89 14.07
CA PRO A 397 6.78 -7.18 15.32
C PRO A 397 5.31 -6.81 15.53
N PHE A 398 4.85 -6.96 16.77
CA PHE A 398 3.57 -6.46 17.21
C PHE A 398 3.66 -4.97 17.53
N LYS A 399 2.70 -4.19 17.04
CA LYS A 399 2.60 -2.77 17.29
C LYS A 399 1.28 -2.45 17.96
N GLU A 400 1.34 -1.65 19.02
CA GLU A 400 0.14 -1.09 19.67
C GLU A 400 -0.90 -2.12 20.11
N GLY A 401 -0.47 -3.31 20.49
CA GLY A 401 -1.35 -4.36 21.02
C GLY A 401 -2.32 -5.00 20.03
N LYS A 402 -2.40 -4.54 18.78
CA LYS A 402 -3.40 -5.03 17.82
C LYS A 402 -2.94 -5.09 16.37
N THR A 403 -1.83 -4.47 16.07
CA THR A 403 -1.29 -4.39 14.70
C THR A 403 0.04 -5.11 14.65
N PHE A 404 0.27 -5.84 13.60
CA PHE A 404 1.54 -6.47 13.32
C PHE A 404 1.98 -6.19 11.88
N THR A 405 3.28 -6.23 11.68
CA THR A 405 3.93 -5.77 10.46
C THR A 405 4.85 -6.86 9.96
N HIS A 406 4.67 -7.32 8.74
CA HIS A 406 5.61 -8.25 8.11
C HIS A 406 6.78 -7.46 7.55
N MET A 407 7.94 -7.60 8.18
CA MET A 407 9.18 -6.93 7.80
C MET A 407 10.15 -7.93 7.20
N ILE A 408 10.72 -7.60 6.06
CA ILE A 408 11.76 -8.39 5.40
C ILE A 408 13.09 -7.64 5.43
N ASP A 409 14.20 -8.35 5.60
CA ASP A 409 15.52 -7.76 5.50
C ASP A 409 15.84 -7.45 4.03
N LEU A 410 16.30 -6.22 3.78
CA LEU A 410 16.66 -5.78 2.43
C LEU A 410 17.84 -6.53 1.83
N SER A 411 18.69 -7.14 2.66
CA SER A 411 19.78 -7.99 2.17
C SER A 411 19.27 -9.19 1.36
N THR A 412 18.02 -9.62 1.62
CA THR A 412 17.34 -10.68 0.84
C THR A 412 17.23 -10.33 -0.65
N PHE A 413 17.19 -9.05 -0.99
CA PHE A 413 16.98 -8.55 -2.35
C PHE A 413 18.21 -7.84 -2.95
N GLN A 414 19.34 -7.94 -2.28
CA GLN A 414 20.61 -7.39 -2.79
C GLN A 414 21.31 -8.46 -3.63
N ASP A 415 21.54 -8.14 -4.90
CA ASP A 415 22.35 -8.95 -5.80
C ASP A 415 23.83 -8.76 -5.52
#